data_890e666c7bdbe53581d083d2e3405e4e
#
_entry.id   890e666c7bdbe53581d083d2e3405e4e
#
_cell.length_a   1.000
_cell.length_b   1.000
_cell.length_c   1.000
_cell.angle_alpha   90.00
_cell.angle_beta   90.00
_cell.angle_gamma   90.00
#
_symmetry.space_group_name_H-M   'P 1'
#
loop_
_entity.id
_entity.type
_entity.pdbx_description
1 polymer ?
#
loop_
_entity_poly.entity_id
_entity_poly.type
_entity_poly.pdbx_seq_one_letter_code
_entity_poly.pdbx_strand_id
1 'polypeptide(L)'
;MTPIEVQVEEGVATLYLNRPDRLNALSVDLIERACAQLAAWELDPSVRCVVLRGRGRAFCAGDDVKGMAEGRAGWETMEYTLRRESGYERLFKSLYDLRKPVVAALHGYAVGAGALIALACDIRVAAYDAKIGFVFVKRGITGGTTIAARYIGLGKATEMLLTGDTVDGKEAERIGLVNVAVPTDELDAEVERWARKLAAGPTRVLGFAKYALHKGLYQDIDSAFAFNSFAALLTQGTEDAAEGRQAFRERRTPQFRGV
;
A
#
# COMPACT_ATOMS: atom_id res chain seq x y z
N MET A 1 -24.30 -3.89 -3.16
CA MET A 1 -23.11 -3.18 -3.72
C MET A 1 -21.89 -4.02 -3.35
N THR A 2 -21.01 -4.33 -4.29
CA THR A 2 -19.77 -5.06 -4.00
C THR A 2 -18.85 -4.19 -3.16
N PRO A 3 -18.22 -4.71 -2.09
CA PRO A 3 -17.39 -3.90 -1.17
C PRO A 3 -16.07 -3.45 -1.79
N ILE A 4 -15.71 -3.98 -2.95
CA ILE A 4 -14.63 -3.49 -3.79
C ILE A 4 -15.12 -3.23 -5.21
N GLU A 5 -14.42 -2.34 -5.92
CA GLU A 5 -14.57 -2.12 -7.35
C GLU A 5 -13.18 -2.14 -7.98
N VAL A 6 -13.07 -2.62 -9.21
CA VAL A 6 -11.79 -2.76 -9.91
C VAL A 6 -11.86 -2.17 -11.30
N GLN A 7 -10.74 -1.58 -11.74
CA GLN A 7 -10.57 -1.05 -13.08
C GLN A 7 -9.15 -1.38 -13.53
N VAL A 8 -8.96 -1.75 -14.79
CA VAL A 8 -7.63 -1.97 -15.37
C VAL A 8 -7.52 -1.18 -16.66
N GLU A 9 -6.53 -0.32 -16.76
CA GLU A 9 -6.30 0.53 -17.91
C GLU A 9 -4.80 0.76 -18.09
N GLU A 10 -4.28 0.56 -19.30
CA GLU A 10 -2.87 0.83 -19.68
C GLU A 10 -1.82 0.28 -18.70
N GLY A 11 -2.04 -0.94 -18.20
CA GLY A 11 -1.12 -1.58 -17.24
C GLY A 11 -1.27 -1.13 -15.79
N VAL A 12 -2.18 -0.21 -15.49
CA VAL A 12 -2.52 0.23 -14.16
C VAL A 12 -3.83 -0.43 -13.73
N ALA A 13 -3.78 -1.19 -12.63
CA ALA A 13 -4.97 -1.76 -12.00
C ALA A 13 -5.36 -0.93 -10.77
N THR A 14 -6.57 -0.42 -10.72
CA THR A 14 -7.09 0.33 -9.57
C THR A 14 -8.05 -0.52 -8.76
N LEU A 15 -7.74 -0.70 -7.49
CA LEU A 15 -8.60 -1.31 -6.48
C LEU A 15 -9.27 -0.20 -5.66
N TYR A 16 -10.56 -0.09 -5.78
CA TYR A 16 -11.36 0.80 -4.96
C TYR A 16 -11.95 0.07 -3.76
N LEU A 17 -11.72 0.58 -2.55
CA LEU A 17 -12.51 0.26 -1.38
C LEU A 17 -13.87 0.91 -1.56
N ASN A 18 -14.96 0.12 -1.64
CA ASN A 18 -16.26 0.59 -2.09
C ASN A 18 -17.36 0.36 -1.04
N ARG A 19 -17.18 0.98 0.11
CA ARG A 19 -18.18 1.10 1.20
C ARG A 19 -18.29 2.56 1.65
N PRO A 20 -18.61 3.51 0.76
CA PRO A 20 -18.54 4.96 1.04
C PRO A 20 -19.47 5.40 2.18
N ASP A 21 -20.59 4.75 2.39
CA ASP A 21 -21.53 4.94 3.50
C ASP A 21 -20.92 4.57 4.88
N ARG A 22 -19.89 3.75 4.88
CA ARG A 22 -19.11 3.33 6.05
C ARG A 22 -17.68 3.89 6.04
N LEU A 23 -17.41 4.93 5.26
CA LEU A 23 -16.07 5.50 5.06
C LEU A 23 -15.03 4.44 4.71
N ASN A 24 -15.42 3.45 3.92
CA ASN A 24 -14.59 2.33 3.47
C ASN A 24 -13.98 1.51 4.63
N ALA A 25 -14.69 1.42 5.77
CA ALA A 25 -14.28 0.58 6.88
C ALA A 25 -14.11 -0.87 6.43
N LEU A 26 -13.05 -1.52 6.93
CA LEU A 26 -12.63 -2.86 6.56
C LEU A 26 -13.56 -3.90 7.18
N SER A 27 -14.34 -4.59 6.35
CA SER A 27 -15.09 -5.80 6.73
C SER A 27 -14.37 -7.04 6.21
N VAL A 28 -14.73 -8.20 6.74
CA VAL A 28 -14.18 -9.50 6.28
C VAL A 28 -14.38 -9.67 4.78
N ASP A 29 -15.59 -9.47 4.26
CA ASP A 29 -15.90 -9.59 2.82
C ASP A 29 -15.06 -8.63 1.96
N LEU A 30 -14.85 -7.38 2.42
CA LEU A 30 -13.98 -6.44 1.71
C LEU A 30 -12.54 -6.97 1.63
N ILE A 31 -11.99 -7.41 2.77
CA ILE A 31 -10.63 -7.91 2.86
C ILE A 31 -10.42 -9.16 2.01
N GLU A 32 -11.33 -10.13 2.11
CA GLU A 32 -11.25 -11.38 1.35
C GLU A 32 -11.25 -11.12 -0.16
N ARG A 33 -12.17 -10.28 -0.63
CA ARG A 33 -12.23 -9.91 -2.05
C ARG A 33 -11.02 -9.11 -2.51
N ALA A 34 -10.54 -8.16 -1.71
CA ALA A 34 -9.35 -7.39 -2.03
C ALA A 34 -8.11 -8.30 -2.12
N CYS A 35 -7.92 -9.21 -1.16
CA CYS A 35 -6.82 -10.17 -1.18
C CYS A 35 -6.88 -11.11 -2.38
N ALA A 36 -8.07 -11.64 -2.71
CA ALA A 36 -8.27 -12.49 -3.88
C ALA A 36 -7.94 -11.73 -5.19
N GLN A 37 -8.36 -10.47 -5.28
CA GLN A 37 -8.07 -9.64 -6.45
C GLN A 37 -6.57 -9.33 -6.59
N LEU A 38 -5.88 -9.00 -5.49
CA LEU A 38 -4.44 -8.77 -5.48
C LEU A 38 -3.67 -10.03 -5.90
N ALA A 39 -4.09 -11.20 -5.42
CA ALA A 39 -3.50 -12.48 -5.81
C ALA A 39 -3.69 -12.77 -7.32
N ALA A 40 -4.86 -12.47 -7.87
CA ALA A 40 -5.11 -12.59 -9.31
C ALA A 40 -4.20 -11.64 -10.11
N TRP A 41 -4.05 -10.39 -9.68
CA TRP A 41 -3.18 -9.42 -10.35
C TRP A 41 -1.68 -9.72 -10.20
N GLU A 42 -1.27 -10.43 -9.15
CA GLU A 42 0.12 -10.89 -9.02
C GLU A 42 0.56 -11.68 -10.25
N LEU A 43 -0.34 -12.51 -10.78
CA LEU A 43 -0.07 -13.42 -11.91
C LEU A 43 -0.44 -12.83 -13.27
N ASP A 44 -1.18 -11.73 -13.31
CA ASP A 44 -1.65 -11.11 -14.56
C ASP A 44 -0.55 -10.23 -15.19
N PRO A 45 0.04 -10.61 -16.33
CA PRO A 45 1.09 -9.82 -16.98
C PRO A 45 0.59 -8.47 -17.52
N SER A 46 -0.72 -8.29 -17.73
CA SER A 46 -1.29 -7.02 -18.16
C SER A 46 -1.29 -5.97 -17.04
N VAL A 47 -1.21 -6.38 -15.76
CA VAL A 47 -1.13 -5.48 -14.62
C VAL A 47 0.34 -5.23 -14.26
N ARG A 48 0.76 -3.98 -14.29
CA ARG A 48 2.14 -3.54 -14.06
C ARG A 48 2.30 -2.67 -12.83
N CYS A 49 1.25 -1.97 -12.42
CA CYS A 49 1.16 -1.17 -11.21
C CYS A 49 -0.25 -1.29 -10.63
N VAL A 50 -0.37 -1.26 -9.30
CA VAL A 50 -1.65 -1.25 -8.61
C VAL A 50 -1.84 0.10 -7.93
N VAL A 51 -3.05 0.66 -8.02
CA VAL A 51 -3.49 1.84 -7.27
C VAL A 51 -4.55 1.41 -6.26
N LEU A 52 -4.36 1.75 -4.99
CA LEU A 52 -5.36 1.55 -3.93
C LEU A 52 -6.04 2.87 -3.60
N ARG A 53 -7.38 2.90 -3.70
CA ARG A 53 -8.20 4.11 -3.47
C ARG A 53 -9.44 3.79 -2.64
N GLY A 54 -10.05 4.83 -2.06
CA GLY A 54 -11.39 4.76 -1.48
C GLY A 54 -12.42 5.41 -2.38
N ARG A 55 -13.65 4.87 -2.46
CA ARG A 55 -14.78 5.57 -3.06
C ARG A 55 -15.39 6.58 -2.07
N GLY A 56 -15.96 7.64 -2.59
CA GLY A 56 -16.62 8.68 -1.78
C GLY A 56 -15.63 9.57 -1.03
N ARG A 57 -15.96 9.94 0.22
CA ARG A 57 -15.29 11.03 0.97
C ARG A 57 -14.10 10.59 1.84
N ALA A 58 -13.65 9.35 1.77
CA ALA A 58 -12.55 8.86 2.58
C ALA A 58 -11.78 7.73 1.86
N PHE A 59 -10.50 7.64 2.13
CA PHE A 59 -9.71 6.48 1.76
C PHE A 59 -10.19 5.26 2.56
N CYS A 60 -10.01 5.26 3.89
CA CYS A 60 -10.43 4.16 4.77
C CYS A 60 -10.43 4.62 6.25
N ALA A 61 -11.53 4.39 6.95
CA ALA A 61 -11.67 4.74 8.37
C ALA A 61 -11.18 3.65 9.34
N GLY A 62 -10.53 2.59 8.85
CA GLY A 62 -10.03 1.48 9.65
C GLY A 62 -11.02 0.33 9.77
N ASP A 63 -10.98 -0.39 10.89
CA ASP A 63 -11.85 -1.55 11.12
C ASP A 63 -13.33 -1.16 11.21
N ASP A 64 -14.22 -2.08 10.81
CA ASP A 64 -15.68 -1.86 10.90
C ASP A 64 -16.20 -2.02 12.32
N VAL A 65 -15.87 -1.04 13.19
CA VAL A 65 -16.27 -1.04 14.61
C VAL A 65 -17.78 -1.15 14.80
N LYS A 66 -18.59 -0.58 13.90
CA LYS A 66 -20.06 -0.72 13.96
C LYS A 66 -20.49 -2.14 13.64
N GLY A 67 -19.89 -2.74 12.62
CA GLY A 67 -20.12 -4.15 12.30
C GLY A 67 -19.71 -5.07 13.45
N MET A 68 -18.62 -4.76 14.14
CA MET A 68 -18.19 -5.49 15.35
C MET A 68 -19.26 -5.42 16.46
N ALA A 69 -19.73 -4.22 16.80
CA ALA A 69 -20.74 -4.02 17.84
C ALA A 69 -22.10 -4.67 17.48
N GLU A 70 -22.37 -4.88 16.21
CA GLU A 70 -23.57 -5.52 15.69
C GLU A 70 -23.39 -7.04 15.46
N GLY A 71 -22.25 -7.62 15.85
CA GLY A 71 -21.91 -9.03 15.63
C GLY A 71 -21.72 -9.42 14.16
N ARG A 72 -21.43 -8.45 13.29
CA ARG A 72 -21.36 -8.67 11.83
C ARG A 72 -19.94 -8.54 11.25
N ALA A 73 -18.97 -8.21 12.06
CA ALA A 73 -17.63 -7.95 11.56
C ALA A 73 -16.76 -9.21 11.39
N GLY A 74 -17.10 -10.31 12.03
CA GLY A 74 -16.43 -11.59 11.87
C GLY A 74 -15.05 -11.72 12.58
N TRP A 75 -14.62 -10.69 13.31
CA TRP A 75 -13.31 -10.68 14.02
C TRP A 75 -13.39 -11.16 15.47
N GLU A 76 -14.53 -11.60 15.91
CA GLU A 76 -14.91 -11.66 17.33
C GLU A 76 -14.33 -12.86 18.07
N THR A 77 -13.63 -13.74 17.37
CA THR A 77 -13.00 -14.88 18.05
C THR A 77 -11.51 -14.67 18.16
N MET A 78 -10.98 -14.95 19.38
CA MET A 78 -9.53 -15.00 19.62
C MET A 78 -8.84 -15.94 18.61
N GLU A 79 -9.53 -17.01 18.20
CA GLU A 79 -9.05 -17.94 17.19
C GLU A 79 -8.81 -17.27 15.83
N TYR A 80 -9.70 -16.37 15.41
CA TYR A 80 -9.55 -15.60 14.17
C TYR A 80 -8.31 -14.69 14.24
N THR A 81 -8.11 -14.03 15.35
CA THR A 81 -6.95 -13.13 15.60
C THR A 81 -5.63 -13.90 15.66
N LEU A 82 -5.63 -15.10 16.26
CA LEU A 82 -4.42 -15.93 16.42
C LEU A 82 -3.97 -16.59 15.10
N ARG A 83 -4.84 -16.77 14.15
CA ARG A 83 -4.49 -17.40 12.84
C ARG A 83 -3.61 -16.54 11.95
N ARG A 84 -3.31 -15.28 12.30
CA ARG A 84 -2.50 -14.32 11.50
C ARG A 84 -2.94 -14.13 10.04
N GLU A 85 -4.05 -14.73 9.65
CA GLU A 85 -4.59 -14.74 8.29
C GLU A 85 -5.86 -13.89 8.18
N SER A 86 -6.13 -13.11 9.21
CA SER A 86 -7.41 -12.44 9.41
C SER A 86 -7.25 -10.93 9.56
N GLY A 87 -8.31 -10.22 9.25
CA GLY A 87 -8.37 -8.80 9.45
C GLY A 87 -7.48 -7.99 8.51
N TYR A 88 -7.21 -6.76 8.88
CA TYR A 88 -6.40 -5.84 8.08
C TYR A 88 -4.95 -6.34 7.88
N GLU A 89 -4.42 -7.19 8.76
CA GLU A 89 -3.07 -7.76 8.64
C GLU A 89 -2.93 -8.61 7.38
N ARG A 90 -3.96 -9.36 7.01
CA ARG A 90 -3.99 -10.12 5.76
C ARG A 90 -3.93 -9.20 4.54
N LEU A 91 -4.74 -8.15 4.51
CA LEU A 91 -4.72 -7.17 3.43
C LEU A 91 -3.39 -6.40 3.40
N PHE A 92 -2.88 -5.99 4.57
CA PHE A 92 -1.56 -5.38 4.70
C PHE A 92 -0.51 -6.27 4.04
N LYS A 93 -0.46 -7.55 4.44
CA LYS A 93 0.52 -8.49 3.92
C LYS A 93 0.38 -8.72 2.41
N SER A 94 -0.85 -8.81 1.91
CA SER A 94 -1.12 -8.97 0.47
C SER A 94 -0.62 -7.78 -0.36
N LEU A 95 -0.73 -6.55 0.15
CA LEU A 95 -0.20 -5.34 -0.50
C LEU A 95 1.33 -5.25 -0.38
N TYR A 96 1.85 -5.54 0.82
CA TYR A 96 3.26 -5.41 1.16
C TYR A 96 4.14 -6.41 0.39
N ASP A 97 3.68 -7.66 0.25
CA ASP A 97 4.41 -8.74 -0.42
C ASP A 97 4.13 -8.80 -1.95
N LEU A 98 3.15 -8.05 -2.46
CA LEU A 98 2.82 -7.99 -3.90
C LEU A 98 4.05 -7.58 -4.71
N ARG A 99 4.49 -8.39 -5.66
CA ARG A 99 5.67 -8.13 -6.50
C ARG A 99 5.40 -7.14 -7.65
N LYS A 100 4.41 -6.32 -7.47
CA LYS A 100 4.10 -5.17 -8.34
C LYS A 100 4.09 -3.90 -7.50
N PRO A 101 4.49 -2.75 -8.05
CA PRO A 101 4.39 -1.48 -7.34
C PRO A 101 2.95 -1.16 -6.96
N VAL A 102 2.76 -0.61 -5.76
CA VAL A 102 1.45 -0.19 -5.24
C VAL A 102 1.49 1.29 -4.86
N VAL A 103 0.56 2.06 -5.37
CA VAL A 103 0.36 3.48 -5.06
C VAL A 103 -0.93 3.64 -4.26
N ALA A 104 -0.90 4.29 -3.10
CA ALA A 104 -2.09 4.65 -2.32
C ALA A 104 -2.48 6.10 -2.59
N ALA A 105 -3.76 6.35 -2.86
CA ALA A 105 -4.36 7.67 -3.03
C ALA A 105 -5.14 8.05 -1.78
N LEU A 106 -4.58 8.90 -0.91
CA LEU A 106 -5.12 9.21 0.40
C LEU A 106 -5.91 10.51 0.38
N HIS A 107 -7.22 10.43 0.63
CA HIS A 107 -8.11 11.57 0.78
C HIS A 107 -9.05 11.38 1.96
N GLY A 108 -9.57 12.48 2.51
CA GLY A 108 -10.45 12.43 3.67
C GLY A 108 -9.79 11.67 4.82
N TYR A 109 -10.38 10.58 5.28
CA TYR A 109 -9.85 9.79 6.40
C TYR A 109 -9.03 8.59 5.90
N ALA A 110 -7.79 8.49 6.39
CA ALA A 110 -6.92 7.33 6.30
C ALA A 110 -6.45 6.99 7.73
N VAL A 111 -7.30 6.33 8.54
CA VAL A 111 -7.07 6.22 9.98
C VAL A 111 -7.17 4.78 10.49
N GLY A 112 -6.48 4.50 11.61
CA GLY A 112 -6.45 3.17 12.22
C GLY A 112 -5.87 2.12 11.27
N ALA A 113 -6.59 1.00 11.06
CA ALA A 113 -6.22 -0.02 10.08
C ALA A 113 -6.13 0.56 8.64
N GLY A 114 -6.90 1.62 8.32
CA GLY A 114 -6.81 2.33 7.05
C GLY A 114 -5.45 3.00 6.83
N ALA A 115 -4.88 3.62 7.87
CA ALA A 115 -3.52 4.15 7.81
C ALA A 115 -2.48 3.02 7.66
N LEU A 116 -2.70 1.88 8.32
CA LEU A 116 -1.79 0.74 8.21
C LEU A 116 -1.76 0.14 6.81
N ILE A 117 -2.91 -0.08 6.16
CA ILE A 117 -2.91 -0.59 4.79
C ILE A 117 -2.31 0.41 3.80
N ALA A 118 -2.41 1.72 4.07
CA ALA A 118 -1.69 2.73 3.30
C ALA A 118 -0.17 2.56 3.44
N LEU A 119 0.34 2.24 4.64
CA LEU A 119 1.77 1.97 4.86
C LEU A 119 2.26 0.68 4.18
N ALA A 120 1.37 -0.24 3.83
CA ALA A 120 1.72 -1.42 3.05
C ALA A 120 1.96 -1.11 1.56
N CYS A 121 1.48 0.04 1.07
CA CYS A 121 1.71 0.49 -0.28
C CYS A 121 3.12 1.11 -0.42
N ASP A 122 3.70 1.04 -1.62
CA ASP A 122 5.07 1.52 -1.86
C ASP A 122 5.13 3.04 -1.90
N ILE A 123 4.20 3.67 -2.60
CA ILE A 123 4.07 5.12 -2.72
C ILE A 123 2.73 5.55 -2.13
N ARG A 124 2.74 6.58 -1.31
CA ARG A 124 1.55 7.21 -0.73
C ARG A 124 1.48 8.65 -1.21
N VAL A 125 0.42 8.98 -1.93
CA VAL A 125 0.07 10.34 -2.33
C VAL A 125 -1.13 10.79 -1.53
N ALA A 126 -1.05 11.94 -0.86
CA ALA A 126 -2.11 12.44 0.01
C ALA A 126 -2.66 13.79 -0.47
N ALA A 127 -3.96 13.98 -0.33
CA ALA A 127 -4.54 15.31 -0.38
C ALA A 127 -4.10 16.14 0.85
N TYR A 128 -3.89 17.45 0.70
CA TYR A 128 -3.47 18.33 1.79
C TYR A 128 -4.39 18.26 3.02
N ASP A 129 -5.70 18.12 2.80
CA ASP A 129 -6.73 18.06 3.84
C ASP A 129 -7.01 16.65 4.37
N ALA A 130 -6.30 15.62 3.88
CA ALA A 130 -6.43 14.26 4.38
C ALA A 130 -6.12 14.19 5.88
N LYS A 131 -6.84 13.32 6.60
CA LYS A 131 -6.63 13.04 8.03
C LYS A 131 -6.01 11.67 8.18
N ILE A 132 -4.73 11.62 8.54
CA ILE A 132 -3.93 10.39 8.57
C ILE A 132 -3.46 10.13 10.00
N GLY A 133 -3.69 8.92 10.55
CA GLY A 133 -3.24 8.63 11.90
C GLY A 133 -3.68 7.29 12.48
N PHE A 134 -3.16 6.96 13.67
CA PHE A 134 -3.29 5.67 14.33
C PHE A 134 -4.23 5.75 15.53
N VAL A 135 -5.52 5.96 15.26
CA VAL A 135 -6.56 6.33 16.25
C VAL A 135 -7.01 5.20 17.20
N PHE A 136 -6.29 4.10 17.28
CA PHE A 136 -6.66 2.90 18.04
C PHE A 136 -6.90 3.20 19.53
N VAL A 137 -6.03 3.98 20.17
CA VAL A 137 -6.14 4.32 21.60
C VAL A 137 -7.42 5.09 21.92
N LYS A 138 -7.97 5.86 20.96
CA LYS A 138 -9.27 6.53 21.12
C LYS A 138 -10.47 5.56 21.19
N ARG A 139 -10.22 4.27 20.95
CA ARG A 139 -11.19 3.17 21.08
C ARG A 139 -10.82 2.19 22.18
N GLY A 140 -9.78 2.49 22.98
CA GLY A 140 -9.29 1.61 24.06
C GLY A 140 -8.62 0.33 23.54
N ILE A 141 -8.17 0.30 22.31
CA ILE A 141 -7.47 -0.84 21.70
C ILE A 141 -6.09 -0.41 21.18
N THR A 142 -5.25 -1.38 20.89
CA THR A 142 -3.95 -1.15 20.25
C THR A 142 -3.90 -1.82 18.88
N GLY A 143 -3.03 -1.34 17.96
CA GLY A 143 -2.82 -1.94 16.65
C GLY A 143 -1.65 -1.30 15.92
N GLY A 144 -0.95 -2.09 15.09
CA GLY A 144 0.08 -1.62 14.17
C GLY A 144 1.26 -0.87 14.77
N THR A 145 1.54 -1.09 16.05
CA THR A 145 2.40 -0.25 16.90
C THR A 145 3.81 -0.06 16.36
N THR A 146 4.41 -1.07 15.76
CA THR A 146 5.81 -1.00 15.29
C THR A 146 5.95 -0.55 13.83
N ILE A 147 4.88 -0.63 13.03
CA ILE A 147 4.95 -0.36 11.58
C ILE A 147 5.18 1.12 11.32
N ALA A 148 4.46 2.00 12.03
CA ALA A 148 4.61 3.44 11.88
C ALA A 148 6.04 3.92 12.14
N ALA A 149 6.70 3.37 13.16
CA ALA A 149 8.06 3.75 13.53
C ALA A 149 9.09 3.48 12.43
N ARG A 150 8.82 2.56 11.51
CA ARG A 150 9.67 2.26 10.36
C ARG A 150 9.71 3.38 9.33
N TYR A 151 8.67 4.21 9.29
CA TYR A 151 8.53 5.30 8.33
C TYR A 151 8.88 6.66 8.94
N ILE A 152 8.39 6.94 10.16
CA ILE A 152 8.47 8.28 10.76
C ILE A 152 9.38 8.35 12.01
N GLY A 153 10.10 7.26 12.28
CA GLY A 153 10.95 7.15 13.45
C GLY A 153 10.17 6.96 14.76
N LEU A 154 10.88 6.51 15.81
CA LEU A 154 10.25 6.08 17.06
C LEU A 154 9.53 7.24 17.77
N GLY A 155 10.14 8.43 17.84
CA GLY A 155 9.58 9.56 18.58
C GLY A 155 8.22 10.01 18.04
N LYS A 156 8.11 10.26 16.74
CA LYS A 156 6.86 10.71 16.12
C LYS A 156 5.81 9.60 16.09
N ALA A 157 6.23 8.36 15.87
CA ALA A 157 5.34 7.21 15.96
C ALA A 157 4.74 7.06 17.37
N THR A 158 5.57 7.20 18.41
CA THR A 158 5.11 7.16 19.83
C THR A 158 4.08 8.25 20.10
N GLU A 159 4.35 9.50 19.70
CA GLU A 159 3.41 10.60 19.83
C GLU A 159 2.06 10.24 19.19
N MET A 160 2.05 9.89 17.90
CA MET A 160 0.82 9.59 17.16
C MET A 160 0.07 8.36 17.69
N LEU A 161 0.79 7.33 18.13
CA LEU A 161 0.18 6.10 18.65
C LEU A 161 -0.42 6.30 20.05
N LEU A 162 0.24 7.06 20.93
CA LEU A 162 -0.22 7.24 22.30
C LEU A 162 -1.32 8.31 22.44
N THR A 163 -1.31 9.33 21.58
CA THR A 163 -2.36 10.35 21.55
C THR A 163 -3.56 9.95 20.68
N GLY A 164 -3.30 9.13 19.65
CA GLY A 164 -4.29 8.83 18.61
C GLY A 164 -4.62 10.05 17.74
N ASP A 165 -3.80 11.07 17.73
CA ASP A 165 -4.02 12.26 16.92
C ASP A 165 -3.70 11.99 15.44
N THR A 166 -4.39 12.73 14.58
CA THR A 166 -4.16 12.69 13.14
C THR A 166 -3.35 13.89 12.69
N VAL A 167 -2.57 13.70 11.64
CA VAL A 167 -1.90 14.76 10.91
C VAL A 167 -2.60 15.00 9.58
N ASP A 168 -2.45 16.20 9.01
CA ASP A 168 -2.89 16.48 7.65
C ASP A 168 -1.86 15.97 6.61
N GLY A 169 -2.19 16.10 5.30
CA GLY A 169 -1.32 15.63 4.23
C GLY A 169 0.04 16.32 4.23
N LYS A 170 0.10 17.63 4.49
CA LYS A 170 1.35 18.40 4.49
C LYS A 170 2.28 17.96 5.62
N GLU A 171 1.75 17.80 6.82
CA GLU A 171 2.53 17.31 7.95
C GLU A 171 2.92 15.84 7.73
N ALA A 172 2.05 15.02 7.13
CA ALA A 172 2.36 13.63 6.79
C ALA A 172 3.55 13.53 5.81
N GLU A 173 3.64 14.42 4.82
CA GLU A 173 4.79 14.52 3.93
C GLU A 173 6.05 14.96 4.70
N ARG A 174 5.94 16.01 5.50
CA ARG A 174 7.07 16.54 6.27
C ARG A 174 7.72 15.50 7.19
N ILE A 175 6.92 14.64 7.80
CA ILE A 175 7.42 13.59 8.70
C ILE A 175 7.77 12.27 7.99
N GLY A 176 7.57 12.17 6.68
CA GLY A 176 7.85 10.97 5.89
C GLY A 176 6.78 9.88 5.96
N LEU A 177 5.60 10.19 6.49
CA LEU A 177 4.46 9.26 6.55
C LEU A 177 3.86 9.04 5.15
N VAL A 178 3.88 10.07 4.30
CA VAL A 178 3.54 9.97 2.87
C VAL A 178 4.71 10.48 2.02
N ASN A 179 4.73 10.08 0.75
CA ASN A 179 5.80 10.43 -0.18
C ASN A 179 5.58 11.81 -0.80
N VAL A 180 4.32 12.17 -1.03
CA VAL A 180 3.92 13.43 -1.66
C VAL A 180 2.56 13.85 -1.12
N ALA A 181 2.40 15.14 -0.83
CA ALA A 181 1.11 15.75 -0.57
C ALA A 181 0.82 16.83 -1.62
N VAL A 182 -0.44 16.92 -2.05
CA VAL A 182 -0.89 17.85 -3.09
C VAL A 182 -2.23 18.48 -2.73
N PRO A 183 -2.64 19.59 -3.36
CA PRO A 183 -4.02 20.07 -3.30
C PRO A 183 -5.01 18.95 -3.64
N THR A 184 -6.19 18.98 -3.01
CA THR A 184 -7.17 17.89 -3.14
C THR A 184 -7.62 17.66 -4.59
N ASP A 185 -7.73 18.71 -5.37
CA ASP A 185 -8.08 18.70 -6.80
C ASP A 185 -6.94 18.19 -7.71
N GLU A 186 -5.71 18.15 -7.22
CA GLU A 186 -4.54 17.62 -7.94
C GLU A 186 -4.24 16.15 -7.60
N LEU A 187 -4.92 15.57 -6.60
CA LEU A 187 -4.61 14.23 -6.11
C LEU A 187 -4.67 13.17 -7.23
N ASP A 188 -5.70 13.22 -8.05
CA ASP A 188 -5.89 12.24 -9.12
C ASP A 188 -4.77 12.30 -10.16
N ALA A 189 -4.40 13.49 -10.57
CA ALA A 189 -3.32 13.70 -11.54
C ALA A 189 -1.95 13.23 -11.00
N GLU A 190 -1.66 13.50 -9.73
CA GLU A 190 -0.40 13.08 -9.12
C GLU A 190 -0.33 11.56 -8.92
N VAL A 191 -1.43 10.92 -8.50
CA VAL A 191 -1.53 9.45 -8.40
C VAL A 191 -1.34 8.81 -9.77
N GLU A 192 -1.99 9.34 -10.81
CA GLU A 192 -1.84 8.85 -12.17
C GLU A 192 -0.41 8.98 -12.68
N ARG A 193 0.24 10.12 -12.41
CA ARG A 193 1.65 10.35 -12.75
C ARG A 193 2.56 9.26 -12.16
N TRP A 194 2.38 8.93 -10.88
CA TRP A 194 3.14 7.87 -10.21
C TRP A 194 2.81 6.49 -10.79
N ALA A 195 1.54 6.17 -10.95
CA ALA A 195 1.10 4.88 -11.45
C ALA A 195 1.62 4.60 -12.87
N ARG A 196 1.50 5.57 -13.80
CA ARG A 196 2.02 5.47 -15.17
C ARG A 196 3.55 5.35 -15.18
N LYS A 197 4.26 6.14 -14.35
CA LYS A 197 5.71 6.04 -14.24
C LYS A 197 6.16 4.64 -13.81
N LEU A 198 5.49 4.05 -12.83
CA LEU A 198 5.80 2.72 -12.32
C LEU A 198 5.37 1.62 -13.32
N ALA A 199 4.22 1.77 -13.95
CA ALA A 199 3.74 0.82 -14.97
C ALA A 199 4.63 0.82 -16.23
N ALA A 200 5.27 1.92 -16.58
CA ALA A 200 6.24 1.99 -17.67
C ALA A 200 7.61 1.36 -17.30
N GLY A 201 7.86 1.07 -16.03
CA GLY A 201 9.11 0.49 -15.54
C GLY A 201 9.23 -1.01 -15.79
N PRO A 202 10.41 -1.62 -15.55
CA PRO A 202 10.64 -3.06 -15.68
C PRO A 202 9.99 -3.81 -14.52
N THR A 203 8.74 -4.23 -14.65
CA THR A 203 7.87 -4.72 -13.56
C THR A 203 8.50 -5.82 -12.71
N ARG A 204 9.14 -6.81 -13.33
CA ARG A 204 9.84 -7.88 -12.59
C ARG A 204 10.99 -7.33 -11.75
N VAL A 205 11.78 -6.41 -12.31
CA VAL A 205 12.90 -5.78 -11.60
C VAL A 205 12.39 -4.95 -10.42
N LEU A 206 11.33 -4.16 -10.62
CA LEU A 206 10.68 -3.39 -9.56
C LEU A 206 10.17 -4.31 -8.44
N GLY A 207 9.55 -5.44 -8.78
CA GLY A 207 9.09 -6.44 -7.82
C GLY A 207 10.23 -7.05 -7.00
N PHE A 208 11.34 -7.41 -7.62
CA PHE A 208 12.53 -7.91 -6.91
C PHE A 208 13.19 -6.83 -6.05
N ALA A 209 13.27 -5.58 -6.53
CA ALA A 209 13.80 -4.47 -5.76
C ALA A 209 12.97 -4.19 -4.50
N LYS A 210 11.63 -4.14 -4.65
CA LYS A 210 10.69 -4.03 -3.52
C LYS A 210 10.89 -5.17 -2.52
N TYR A 211 10.93 -6.41 -2.99
CA TYR A 211 11.11 -7.57 -2.12
C TYR A 211 12.45 -7.51 -1.38
N ALA A 212 13.54 -7.20 -2.07
CA ALA A 212 14.86 -7.10 -1.46
C ALA A 212 14.91 -5.98 -0.40
N LEU A 213 14.31 -4.82 -0.69
CA LEU A 213 14.18 -3.71 0.26
C LEU A 213 13.43 -4.14 1.52
N HIS A 214 12.23 -4.73 1.35
CA HIS A 214 11.37 -5.10 2.46
C HIS A 214 11.96 -6.20 3.34
N LYS A 215 12.64 -7.19 2.75
CA LYS A 215 13.25 -8.30 3.49
C LYS A 215 14.63 -7.95 4.04
N GLY A 216 15.42 -7.15 3.32
CA GLY A 216 16.78 -6.80 3.71
C GLY A 216 16.89 -5.74 4.80
N LEU A 217 15.88 -4.85 4.94
CA LEU A 217 15.94 -3.68 5.83
C LEU A 217 16.19 -4.02 7.31
N TYR A 218 15.84 -5.23 7.76
CA TYR A 218 15.95 -5.67 9.15
C TYR A 218 16.93 -6.83 9.34
N GLN A 219 17.77 -7.08 8.34
CA GLN A 219 18.81 -8.10 8.40
C GLN A 219 20.16 -7.46 8.72
N ASP A 220 21.13 -8.28 9.13
CA ASP A 220 22.51 -7.84 9.15
C ASP A 220 22.97 -7.49 7.72
N ILE A 221 24.03 -6.69 7.63
CA ILE A 221 24.47 -6.14 6.35
C ILE A 221 24.90 -7.20 5.34
N ASP A 222 25.52 -8.29 5.79
CA ASP A 222 25.99 -9.35 4.92
C ASP A 222 24.82 -10.15 4.32
N SER A 223 23.81 -10.47 5.13
CA SER A 223 22.57 -11.08 4.69
C SER A 223 21.79 -10.18 3.73
N ALA A 224 21.73 -8.86 4.00
CA ALA A 224 21.10 -7.89 3.10
C ALA A 224 21.81 -7.83 1.74
N PHE A 225 23.15 -7.80 1.72
CA PHE A 225 23.93 -7.83 0.47
C PHE A 225 23.80 -9.14 -0.29
N ALA A 226 23.81 -10.28 0.40
CA ALA A 226 23.59 -11.58 -0.25
C ALA A 226 22.22 -11.62 -0.94
N PHE A 227 21.20 -11.10 -0.28
CA PHE A 227 19.84 -11.00 -0.82
C PHE A 227 19.76 -10.09 -2.04
N ASN A 228 20.38 -8.91 -1.96
CA ASN A 228 20.44 -7.96 -3.08
C ASN A 228 21.20 -8.54 -4.28
N SER A 229 22.31 -9.25 -4.04
CA SER A 229 23.08 -9.91 -5.09
C SER A 229 22.27 -10.99 -5.80
N PHE A 230 21.52 -11.78 -5.03
CA PHE A 230 20.63 -12.80 -5.59
C PHE A 230 19.52 -12.19 -6.44
N ALA A 231 18.86 -11.14 -5.95
CA ALA A 231 17.84 -10.41 -6.69
C ALA A 231 18.42 -9.80 -7.98
N ALA A 232 19.61 -9.20 -7.91
CA ALA A 232 20.30 -8.66 -9.08
C ALA A 232 20.60 -9.75 -10.11
N LEU A 233 21.10 -10.92 -9.68
CA LEU A 233 21.37 -12.05 -10.58
C LEU A 233 20.11 -12.51 -11.33
N LEU A 234 18.99 -12.67 -10.61
CA LEU A 234 17.72 -13.08 -11.21
C LEU A 234 17.20 -12.10 -12.25
N THR A 235 17.45 -10.81 -12.05
CA THR A 235 16.95 -9.76 -12.95
C THR A 235 17.83 -9.53 -14.16
N GLN A 236 19.14 -9.88 -14.12
CA GLN A 236 20.06 -9.70 -15.25
C GLN A 236 19.67 -10.49 -16.50
N GLY A 237 18.97 -11.62 -16.35
CA GLY A 237 18.52 -12.47 -17.44
C GLY A 237 17.18 -12.05 -18.07
N THR A 238 16.55 -10.97 -17.61
CA THR A 238 15.26 -10.52 -18.15
C THR A 238 15.40 -9.80 -19.49
N GLU A 239 14.34 -9.83 -20.32
CA GLU A 239 14.29 -9.04 -21.56
C GLU A 239 14.44 -7.55 -21.27
N ASP A 240 13.81 -7.06 -20.20
CA ASP A 240 13.91 -5.67 -19.76
C ASP A 240 15.35 -5.27 -19.40
N ALA A 241 16.14 -6.17 -18.81
CA ALA A 241 17.55 -5.89 -18.55
C ALA A 241 18.38 -5.80 -19.84
N ALA A 242 18.04 -6.60 -20.87
CA ALA A 242 18.65 -6.49 -22.19
C ALA A 242 18.27 -5.16 -22.86
N GLU A 243 16.99 -4.82 -22.85
CA GLU A 243 16.47 -3.53 -23.36
C GLU A 243 17.12 -2.33 -22.66
N GLY A 244 17.21 -2.36 -21.32
CA GLY A 244 17.85 -1.29 -20.55
C GLY A 244 19.30 -1.05 -20.96
N ARG A 245 20.08 -2.13 -21.17
CA ARG A 245 21.47 -2.05 -21.65
C ARG A 245 21.57 -1.52 -23.07
N GLN A 246 20.63 -1.91 -23.94
CA GLN A 246 20.59 -1.45 -25.32
C GLN A 246 20.19 0.03 -25.39
N ALA A 247 19.12 0.43 -24.72
CA ALA A 247 18.65 1.80 -24.67
C ALA A 247 19.73 2.76 -24.15
N PHE A 248 20.50 2.33 -23.10
CA PHE A 248 21.62 3.10 -22.59
C PHE A 248 22.71 3.33 -23.63
N ARG A 249 23.10 2.29 -24.40
CA ARG A 249 24.09 2.40 -25.49
C ARG A 249 23.61 3.32 -26.62
N GLU A 250 22.32 3.24 -26.94
CA GLU A 250 21.68 4.03 -28.01
C GLU A 250 21.27 5.43 -27.58
N ARG A 251 21.40 5.76 -26.28
CA ARG A 251 21.00 7.05 -25.68
C ARG A 251 19.52 7.38 -25.90
N ARG A 252 18.66 6.37 -25.81
CA ARG A 252 17.21 6.52 -25.90
C ARG A 252 16.49 6.09 -24.61
N THR A 253 15.24 6.46 -24.48
CA THR A 253 14.38 5.96 -23.40
C THR A 253 14.11 4.46 -23.61
N PRO A 254 14.30 3.61 -22.59
CA PRO A 254 13.98 2.19 -22.69
C PRO A 254 12.46 1.95 -22.76
N GLN A 255 12.08 0.89 -23.46
CA GLN A 255 10.69 0.45 -23.61
C GLN A 255 10.52 -0.90 -22.92
N PHE A 256 10.29 -0.86 -21.61
CA PHE A 256 10.16 -2.05 -20.80
C PHE A 256 8.82 -2.75 -21.00
N ARG A 257 8.86 -4.07 -21.02
CA ARG A 257 7.70 -4.95 -21.22
C ARG A 257 7.25 -5.65 -19.95
N GLY A 258 8.06 -5.61 -18.88
CA GLY A 258 7.80 -6.24 -17.60
C GLY A 258 8.16 -7.74 -17.55
N VAL A 259 9.00 -8.23 -18.45
CA VAL A 259 9.35 -9.64 -18.64
C VAL A 259 10.84 -9.91 -18.57
#